data_73148953f92ec5ce689a3645f4429eee
#
_entry.id   73148953f92ec5ce689a3645f4429eee
#
_cell.length_a   1.000
_cell.length_b   1.000
_cell.length_c   1.000
_cell.angle_alpha   90.00
_cell.angle_beta   90.00
_cell.angle_gamma   90.00
#
_symmetry.space_group_name_H-M   'P 1'
#
loop_
_entity.id
_entity.type
_entity.pdbx_description
1 polymer ?
#
loop_
_entity_poly.entity_id
_entity_poly.type
_entity_poly.pdbx_seq_one_letter_code
_entity_poly.pdbx_strand_id
1 'polypeptide(L)'
;MIEQKAMAYVNMYGVLGSLESLCKIDEKAREILKGLKKPVTLCFSVKGGPCCSFSFSQNGCVFSEGGAGGLKMSFSSPEKFNALINESKPGLPVRNPVGTLAFLAGTFTKLTDRLNEVLRPAAGAMDDRAFFEENTLMTMYVLAGAIAALANTDSISRQSAAATPDGDVSLGIKDTASVTLRVKNHHFTALRAPSENPRAVMEFADIDLAAGLFAGKVATVNELCRGNIRLAGMLSMVDNINRILDRAAVYLS
;
A
#
# COMPACT_ATOMS: atom_id res chain seq x y z
N MET A 1 15.62 -12.27 7.63
CA MET A 1 15.12 -13.17 6.57
C MET A 1 13.73 -12.71 6.17
N ILE A 2 13.40 -12.68 4.88
CA ILE A 2 12.05 -12.34 4.38
C ILE A 2 11.17 -13.58 4.47
N GLU A 3 10.02 -13.45 5.12
CA GLU A 3 9.04 -14.53 5.20
C GLU A 3 8.09 -14.46 4.00
N GLN A 4 8.00 -15.51 3.20
CA GLN A 4 7.21 -15.54 1.96
C GLN A 4 5.71 -15.24 2.20
N LYS A 5 5.19 -15.71 3.33
CA LYS A 5 3.80 -15.43 3.72
C LYS A 5 3.60 -13.94 4.01
N ALA A 6 4.48 -13.32 4.82
CA ALA A 6 4.40 -11.89 5.12
C ALA A 6 4.59 -11.04 3.86
N MET A 7 5.53 -11.42 2.96
CA MET A 7 5.70 -10.79 1.65
C MET A 7 4.41 -10.82 0.84
N ALA A 8 3.66 -11.94 0.85
CA ALA A 8 2.39 -12.01 0.12
C ALA A 8 1.35 -11.03 0.68
N TYR A 9 1.32 -10.80 2.00
CA TYR A 9 0.46 -9.76 2.60
C TYR A 9 0.91 -8.35 2.21
N VAL A 10 2.22 -8.07 2.24
CA VAL A 10 2.79 -6.79 1.79
C VAL A 10 2.43 -6.52 0.33
N ASN A 11 2.65 -7.51 -0.55
CA ASN A 11 2.34 -7.40 -1.97
C ASN A 11 0.84 -7.19 -2.22
N MET A 12 -0.03 -7.90 -1.48
CA MET A 12 -1.47 -7.81 -1.70
C MET A 12 -2.09 -6.56 -1.07
N TYR A 13 -1.76 -6.24 0.18
CA TYR A 13 -2.41 -5.15 0.93
C TYR A 13 -1.68 -3.81 0.81
N GLY A 14 -0.34 -3.87 0.71
CA GLY A 14 0.49 -2.69 0.47
C GLY A 14 0.49 -2.31 -1.01
N VAL A 15 1.13 -3.13 -1.84
CA VAL A 15 1.37 -2.80 -3.26
C VAL A 15 0.08 -2.82 -4.06
N LEU A 16 -0.60 -3.97 -4.21
CA LEU A 16 -1.85 -4.04 -4.99
C LEU A 16 -2.97 -3.23 -4.36
N GLY A 17 -3.08 -3.23 -3.01
CA GLY A 17 -4.09 -2.43 -2.32
C GLY A 17 -4.01 -0.95 -2.62
N SER A 18 -2.83 -0.43 -2.98
CA SER A 18 -2.64 0.97 -3.37
C SER A 18 -3.28 1.36 -4.72
N LEU A 19 -3.77 0.38 -5.52
CA LEU A 19 -4.59 0.64 -6.71
C LEU A 19 -5.83 1.50 -6.39
N GLU A 20 -6.41 1.35 -5.20
CA GLU A 20 -7.52 2.22 -4.76
C GLU A 20 -7.09 3.69 -4.70
N SER A 21 -5.90 3.97 -4.15
CA SER A 21 -5.36 5.33 -4.09
C SER A 21 -4.94 5.83 -5.46
N LEU A 22 -4.29 5.00 -6.27
CA LEU A 22 -3.93 5.35 -7.65
C LEU A 22 -5.15 5.81 -8.44
N CYS A 23 -6.24 5.04 -8.38
CA CYS A 23 -7.49 5.39 -9.08
C CYS A 23 -8.16 6.68 -8.56
N LYS A 24 -7.78 7.15 -7.36
CA LYS A 24 -8.28 8.42 -6.79
C LYS A 24 -7.42 9.62 -7.23
N ILE A 25 -6.09 9.48 -7.26
CA ILE A 25 -5.18 10.60 -7.45
C ILE A 25 -4.62 10.72 -8.88
N ASP A 26 -4.42 9.60 -9.59
CA ASP A 26 -3.82 9.58 -10.92
C ASP A 26 -4.87 9.77 -12.03
N GLU A 27 -4.60 10.73 -12.92
CA GLU A 27 -5.51 11.04 -14.03
C GLU A 27 -5.56 9.93 -15.08
N LYS A 28 -4.40 9.32 -15.41
CA LYS A 28 -4.32 8.22 -16.37
C LYS A 28 -5.11 6.99 -15.89
N ALA A 29 -5.02 6.68 -14.57
CA ALA A 29 -5.79 5.58 -13.99
C ALA A 29 -7.30 5.85 -14.05
N ARG A 30 -7.73 7.09 -13.80
CA ARG A 30 -9.13 7.49 -13.96
C ARG A 30 -9.61 7.36 -15.41
N GLU A 31 -8.79 7.78 -16.38
CA GLU A 31 -9.12 7.62 -17.80
C GLU A 31 -9.26 6.13 -18.20
N ILE A 32 -8.39 5.26 -17.69
CA ILE A 32 -8.49 3.81 -17.93
C ILE A 32 -9.84 3.27 -17.42
N LEU A 33 -10.30 3.73 -16.25
CA LEU A 33 -11.56 3.30 -15.65
C LEU A 33 -12.79 3.81 -16.40
N LYS A 34 -12.75 4.99 -17.02
CA LYS A 34 -13.85 5.52 -17.85
C LYS A 34 -14.23 4.58 -19.01
N GLY A 35 -13.29 3.76 -19.47
CA GLY A 35 -13.53 2.74 -20.48
C GLY A 35 -14.35 1.53 -20.03
N LEU A 36 -14.62 1.38 -18.73
CA LEU A 36 -15.42 0.28 -18.21
C LEU A 36 -16.90 0.42 -18.59
N LYS A 37 -17.45 -0.62 -19.24
CA LYS A 37 -18.88 -0.65 -19.60
C LYS A 37 -19.81 -1.01 -18.42
N LYS A 38 -19.29 -1.74 -17.44
CA LYS A 38 -20.01 -2.19 -16.23
C LYS A 38 -19.01 -2.42 -15.09
N PRO A 39 -19.43 -2.33 -13.82
CA PRO A 39 -18.58 -2.66 -12.68
C PRO A 39 -18.08 -4.10 -12.74
N VAL A 40 -16.84 -4.30 -12.28
CA VAL A 40 -16.17 -5.62 -12.21
C VAL A 40 -15.57 -5.80 -10.84
N THR A 41 -15.86 -6.94 -10.21
CA THR A 41 -15.19 -7.35 -8.96
C THR A 41 -14.16 -8.42 -9.26
N LEU A 42 -12.93 -8.21 -8.80
CA LEU A 42 -11.80 -9.14 -8.91
C LEU A 42 -11.40 -9.58 -7.51
N CYS A 43 -11.37 -10.88 -7.27
CA CYS A 43 -11.02 -11.47 -5.98
C CYS A 43 -9.71 -12.24 -6.09
N PHE A 44 -8.74 -11.90 -5.25
CA PHE A 44 -7.47 -12.61 -5.11
C PHE A 44 -7.51 -13.52 -3.88
N SER A 45 -6.96 -14.72 -4.01
CA SER A 45 -6.86 -15.67 -2.91
C SER A 45 -5.54 -16.44 -3.02
N VAL A 46 -4.75 -16.42 -1.95
CA VAL A 46 -3.49 -17.17 -1.85
C VAL A 46 -3.67 -18.27 -0.82
N LYS A 47 -3.46 -19.53 -1.22
CA LYS A 47 -3.55 -20.66 -0.28
C LYS A 47 -2.53 -20.53 0.84
N GLY A 48 -2.99 -20.47 2.08
CA GLY A 48 -2.13 -20.25 3.25
C GLY A 48 -1.63 -18.80 3.43
N GLY A 49 -2.17 -17.86 2.65
CA GLY A 49 -1.81 -16.45 2.65
C GLY A 49 -3.03 -15.51 2.64
N PRO A 50 -2.86 -14.29 2.12
CA PRO A 50 -3.92 -13.27 2.10
C PRO A 50 -5.03 -13.57 1.08
N CYS A 51 -6.17 -12.91 1.30
CA CYS A 51 -7.21 -12.77 0.29
C CYS A 51 -7.80 -11.36 0.33
N CYS A 52 -8.19 -10.86 -0.84
CA CYS A 52 -8.81 -9.55 -0.98
C CYS A 52 -9.74 -9.51 -2.18
N SER A 53 -10.54 -8.44 -2.27
CA SER A 53 -11.33 -8.12 -3.45
C SER A 53 -11.13 -6.66 -3.85
N PHE A 54 -11.21 -6.43 -5.16
CA PHE A 54 -11.23 -5.11 -5.78
C PHE A 54 -12.51 -4.96 -6.56
N SER A 55 -13.25 -3.89 -6.28
CA SER A 55 -14.44 -3.53 -7.05
C SER A 55 -14.12 -2.30 -7.91
N PHE A 56 -14.03 -2.53 -9.23
CA PHE A 56 -13.73 -1.50 -10.22
C PHE A 56 -15.02 -0.95 -10.84
N SER A 57 -15.11 0.36 -10.96
CA SER A 57 -16.18 1.07 -11.65
C SER A 57 -15.59 2.28 -12.40
N GLN A 58 -16.41 2.98 -13.19
CA GLN A 58 -15.99 4.24 -13.82
C GLN A 58 -15.60 5.32 -12.80
N ASN A 59 -16.11 5.21 -11.56
CA ASN A 59 -15.87 6.19 -10.49
C ASN A 59 -14.67 5.87 -9.61
N GLY A 60 -13.99 4.74 -9.82
CA GLY A 60 -12.82 4.37 -9.03
C GLY A 60 -12.70 2.87 -8.77
N CYS A 61 -11.78 2.55 -7.88
CA CYS A 61 -11.51 1.22 -7.38
C CYS A 61 -11.70 1.21 -5.86
N VAL A 62 -12.34 0.18 -5.31
CA VAL A 62 -12.47 -0.05 -3.87
C VAL A 62 -11.77 -1.34 -3.53
N PHE A 63 -10.83 -1.27 -2.59
CA PHE A 63 -10.12 -2.40 -2.00
C PHE A 63 -10.83 -2.87 -0.73
N SER A 64 -10.95 -4.19 -0.56
CA SER A 64 -11.47 -4.80 0.66
C SER A 64 -10.66 -6.02 1.04
N GLU A 65 -10.25 -6.13 2.29
CA GLU A 65 -9.66 -7.34 2.85
C GLU A 65 -10.69 -8.46 2.87
N GLY A 66 -10.25 -9.69 2.67
CA GLY A 66 -11.15 -10.80 2.44
C GLY A 66 -11.68 -10.82 1.01
N GLY A 67 -12.31 -11.89 0.61
CA GLY A 67 -12.76 -12.05 -0.78
C GLY A 67 -14.11 -12.71 -0.88
N ALA A 68 -15.09 -12.03 -1.47
CA ALA A 68 -16.37 -12.62 -1.82
C ALA A 68 -16.84 -12.15 -3.20
N GLY A 69 -17.26 -13.11 -4.04
CA GLY A 69 -17.86 -12.83 -5.35
C GLY A 69 -16.85 -12.50 -6.46
N GLY A 70 -17.40 -12.21 -7.64
CA GLY A 70 -16.64 -11.73 -8.80
C GLY A 70 -15.71 -12.76 -9.44
N LEU A 71 -14.72 -12.23 -10.15
CA LEU A 71 -13.69 -13.00 -10.85
C LEU A 71 -12.64 -13.48 -9.83
N LYS A 72 -12.37 -14.77 -9.80
CA LYS A 72 -11.44 -15.36 -8.82
C LYS A 72 -10.09 -15.62 -9.44
N MET A 73 -9.05 -15.06 -8.83
CA MET A 73 -7.64 -15.36 -9.08
C MET A 73 -7.05 -16.09 -7.88
N SER A 74 -6.77 -17.39 -8.04
CA SER A 74 -6.32 -18.23 -6.95
C SER A 74 -4.87 -18.67 -7.17
N PHE A 75 -4.05 -18.51 -6.16
CA PHE A 75 -2.64 -18.89 -6.14
C PHE A 75 -2.43 -20.07 -5.18
N SER A 76 -1.65 -21.05 -5.61
CA SER A 76 -1.45 -22.27 -4.83
C SER A 76 -0.45 -22.11 -3.67
N SER A 77 0.31 -20.99 -3.63
CA SER A 77 1.19 -20.66 -2.52
C SER A 77 1.58 -19.17 -2.53
N PRO A 78 2.07 -18.64 -1.37
CA PRO A 78 2.63 -17.29 -1.29
C PRO A 78 3.77 -17.03 -2.27
N GLU A 79 4.68 -17.98 -2.46
CA GLU A 79 5.85 -17.84 -3.35
C GLU A 79 5.42 -17.58 -4.80
N LYS A 80 4.40 -18.30 -5.28
CA LYS A 80 3.89 -18.11 -6.65
C LYS A 80 3.21 -16.76 -6.83
N PHE A 81 2.53 -16.28 -5.80
CA PHE A 81 1.94 -14.94 -5.83
C PHE A 81 3.04 -13.87 -5.82
N ASN A 82 4.03 -14.00 -4.93
CA ASN A 82 5.14 -13.06 -4.83
C ASN A 82 5.95 -12.99 -6.13
N ALA A 83 6.24 -14.13 -6.76
CA ALA A 83 6.94 -14.16 -8.03
C ALA A 83 6.20 -13.40 -9.14
N LEU A 84 4.86 -13.50 -9.18
CA LEU A 84 4.05 -12.73 -10.13
C LEU A 84 4.20 -11.21 -9.92
N ILE A 85 4.11 -10.75 -8.66
CA ILE A 85 4.14 -9.32 -8.34
C ILE A 85 5.55 -8.75 -8.50
N ASN A 86 6.58 -9.45 -8.01
CA ASN A 86 7.95 -8.95 -7.96
C ASN A 86 8.66 -9.05 -9.31
N GLU A 87 8.38 -10.09 -10.08
CA GLU A 87 9.07 -10.36 -11.35
C GLU A 87 8.31 -9.81 -12.56
N SER A 88 7.14 -9.20 -12.38
CA SER A 88 6.28 -8.67 -13.45
C SER A 88 6.03 -9.69 -14.58
N LYS A 89 6.06 -11.00 -14.26
CA LYS A 89 5.84 -12.05 -15.24
C LYS A 89 4.35 -12.21 -15.52
N PRO A 90 3.92 -12.11 -16.79
CA PRO A 90 2.54 -12.41 -17.16
C PRO A 90 2.29 -13.91 -17.03
N GLY A 91 1.58 -14.28 -16.00
CA GLY A 91 1.21 -15.67 -15.72
C GLY A 91 0.02 -15.70 -14.80
N LEU A 92 -1.08 -15.03 -15.20
CA LEU A 92 -2.31 -15.01 -14.42
C LEU A 92 -2.96 -16.40 -14.45
N PRO A 93 -3.07 -17.11 -13.31
CA PRO A 93 -3.83 -18.35 -13.25
C PRO A 93 -5.32 -18.03 -13.32
N VAL A 94 -5.85 -17.88 -14.52
CA VAL A 94 -7.26 -17.56 -14.73
C VAL A 94 -8.07 -18.86 -14.86
N ARG A 95 -8.89 -19.11 -13.87
CA ARG A 95 -10.01 -20.04 -13.99
C ARG A 95 -11.27 -19.23 -14.25
N ASN A 96 -11.52 -18.78 -15.51
CA ASN A 96 -12.83 -18.13 -15.76
C ASN A 96 -13.12 -17.78 -17.22
N PRO A 97 -14.39 -17.52 -17.56
CA PRO A 97 -14.90 -17.44 -18.92
C PRO A 97 -14.46 -16.18 -19.68
N VAL A 98 -14.64 -16.26 -21.00
CA VAL A 98 -14.15 -15.35 -22.06
C VAL A 98 -14.27 -13.83 -21.79
N GLY A 99 -15.33 -13.36 -21.12
CA GLY A 99 -15.50 -11.93 -20.81
C GLY A 99 -14.57 -11.37 -19.72
N THR A 100 -13.98 -12.24 -18.93
CA THR A 100 -13.03 -11.93 -17.83
C THR A 100 -11.62 -11.65 -18.35
N LEU A 101 -11.22 -12.42 -19.39
CA LEU A 101 -9.90 -12.24 -20.02
C LEU A 101 -9.76 -10.83 -20.62
N ALA A 102 -10.83 -10.27 -21.20
CA ALA A 102 -10.82 -8.93 -21.76
C ALA A 102 -10.59 -7.85 -20.69
N PHE A 103 -11.21 -7.99 -19.49
CA PHE A 103 -10.94 -7.06 -18.38
C PHE A 103 -9.53 -7.20 -17.84
N LEU A 104 -9.06 -8.42 -17.62
CA LEU A 104 -7.72 -8.69 -17.07
C LEU A 104 -6.64 -8.23 -18.05
N ALA A 105 -6.70 -8.64 -19.31
CA ALA A 105 -5.72 -8.26 -20.33
C ALA A 105 -5.83 -6.80 -20.80
N GLY A 106 -6.94 -6.14 -20.50
CA GLY A 106 -7.19 -4.75 -20.86
C GLY A 106 -7.05 -3.81 -19.68
N THR A 107 -8.16 -3.52 -19.01
CA THR A 107 -8.23 -2.50 -17.95
C THR A 107 -7.32 -2.81 -16.76
N PHE A 108 -7.34 -4.05 -16.26
CA PHE A 108 -6.55 -4.41 -15.07
C PHE A 108 -5.04 -4.35 -15.35
N THR A 109 -4.57 -4.89 -16.49
CA THR A 109 -3.16 -4.81 -16.87
C THR A 109 -2.71 -3.35 -17.00
N LYS A 110 -3.49 -2.49 -17.69
CA LYS A 110 -3.15 -1.06 -17.81
C LYS A 110 -3.04 -0.35 -16.45
N LEU A 111 -3.92 -0.69 -15.49
CA LEU A 111 -3.85 -0.12 -14.13
C LEU A 111 -2.62 -0.62 -13.35
N THR A 112 -2.28 -1.91 -13.47
CA THR A 112 -1.07 -2.46 -12.82
C THR A 112 0.21 -1.97 -13.47
N ASP A 113 0.24 -1.78 -14.79
CA ASP A 113 1.37 -1.18 -15.49
C ASP A 113 1.56 0.28 -15.03
N ARG A 114 0.47 1.05 -14.91
CA ARG A 114 0.54 2.41 -14.40
C ARG A 114 1.00 2.46 -12.94
N LEU A 115 0.51 1.55 -12.10
CA LEU A 115 0.99 1.41 -10.72
C LEU A 115 2.50 1.13 -10.67
N ASN A 116 2.97 0.22 -11.51
CA ASN A 116 4.38 -0.11 -11.60
C ASN A 116 5.23 1.07 -12.10
N GLU A 117 4.75 1.83 -13.11
CA GLU A 117 5.39 3.06 -13.60
C GLU A 117 5.56 4.07 -12.46
N VAL A 118 4.51 4.28 -11.66
CA VAL A 118 4.54 5.25 -10.54
C VAL A 118 5.44 4.77 -9.40
N LEU A 119 5.38 3.50 -9.02
CA LEU A 119 6.16 2.98 -7.89
C LEU A 119 7.63 2.68 -8.24
N ARG A 120 7.93 2.45 -9.52
CA ARG A 120 9.28 2.16 -10.04
C ARG A 120 9.60 3.10 -11.19
N PRO A 121 9.83 4.39 -10.89
CA PRO A 121 10.00 5.42 -11.90
C PRO A 121 11.21 5.14 -12.80
N ALA A 122 11.06 5.38 -14.11
CA ALA A 122 12.18 5.38 -15.03
C ALA A 122 13.14 6.53 -14.70
N ALA A 123 14.37 6.42 -15.19
CA ALA A 123 15.36 7.48 -15.01
C ALA A 123 14.84 8.82 -15.55
N GLY A 124 14.95 9.89 -14.75
CA GLY A 124 14.48 11.23 -15.08
C GLY A 124 12.97 11.48 -14.85
N ALA A 125 12.15 10.45 -14.60
CA ALA A 125 10.72 10.67 -14.37
C ALA A 125 10.44 11.52 -13.12
N MET A 126 11.30 11.45 -12.12
CA MET A 126 11.22 12.23 -10.87
C MET A 126 11.57 13.72 -11.02
N ASP A 127 12.04 14.15 -12.21
CA ASP A 127 12.31 15.56 -12.51
C ASP A 127 11.00 16.31 -12.80
N ASP A 128 9.94 15.61 -13.19
CA ASP A 128 8.58 16.16 -13.26
C ASP A 128 7.98 16.28 -11.85
N ARG A 129 7.68 17.51 -11.43
CA ARG A 129 7.16 17.79 -10.10
C ARG A 129 5.84 17.09 -9.80
N ALA A 130 4.92 17.03 -10.75
CA ALA A 130 3.63 16.38 -10.55
C ALA A 130 3.79 14.86 -10.38
N PHE A 131 4.67 14.26 -11.18
CA PHE A 131 5.00 12.84 -11.06
C PHE A 131 5.73 12.54 -9.73
N PHE A 132 6.66 13.41 -9.32
CA PHE A 132 7.36 13.29 -8.03
C PHE A 132 6.38 13.29 -6.85
N GLU A 133 5.42 14.20 -6.85
CA GLU A 133 4.40 14.28 -5.80
C GLU A 133 3.51 13.04 -5.79
N GLU A 134 3.07 12.60 -6.97
CA GLU A 134 2.30 11.36 -7.11
C GLU A 134 3.05 10.14 -6.60
N ASN A 135 4.32 9.95 -7.01
CA ASN A 135 5.17 8.86 -6.54
C ASN A 135 5.32 8.87 -5.02
N THR A 136 5.55 10.04 -4.42
CA THR A 136 5.73 10.20 -2.97
C THR A 136 4.45 9.82 -2.21
N LEU A 137 3.30 10.29 -2.67
CA LEU A 137 2.00 9.93 -2.08
C LEU A 137 1.71 8.44 -2.22
N MET A 138 1.94 7.87 -3.40
CA MET A 138 1.74 6.44 -3.62
C MET A 138 2.66 5.59 -2.75
N THR A 139 3.92 6.01 -2.57
CA THR A 139 4.88 5.36 -1.66
C THR A 139 4.36 5.39 -0.22
N MET A 140 3.82 6.51 0.26
CA MET A 140 3.22 6.59 1.60
C MET A 140 2.04 5.61 1.76
N TYR A 141 1.17 5.49 0.76
CA TYR A 141 0.04 4.53 0.81
C TYR A 141 0.49 3.08 0.80
N VAL A 142 1.54 2.75 0.03
CA VAL A 142 2.15 1.41 0.02
C VAL A 142 2.78 1.10 1.38
N LEU A 143 3.55 2.03 1.94
CA LEU A 143 4.19 1.89 3.25
C LEU A 143 3.16 1.66 4.36
N ALA A 144 2.07 2.43 4.39
CA ALA A 144 1.01 2.22 5.38
C ALA A 144 0.41 0.80 5.29
N GLY A 145 0.10 0.33 4.08
CA GLY A 145 -0.39 -1.03 3.85
C GLY A 145 0.63 -2.11 4.23
N ALA A 146 1.91 -1.87 3.93
CA ALA A 146 3.01 -2.78 4.29
C ALA A 146 3.20 -2.86 5.81
N ILE A 147 3.16 -1.72 6.53
CA ILE A 147 3.24 -1.67 7.99
C ILE A 147 2.12 -2.50 8.60
N ALA A 148 0.87 -2.30 8.19
CA ALA A 148 -0.27 -3.08 8.70
C ALA A 148 -0.12 -4.57 8.39
N ALA A 149 0.28 -4.93 7.16
CA ALA A 149 0.52 -6.31 6.76
C ALA A 149 1.59 -6.98 7.64
N LEU A 150 2.74 -6.32 7.84
CA LEU A 150 3.85 -6.86 8.63
C LEU A 150 3.53 -6.92 10.11
N ALA A 151 2.89 -5.90 10.67
CA ALA A 151 2.42 -5.90 12.06
C ALA A 151 1.59 -7.15 12.38
N ASN A 152 0.79 -7.61 11.42
CA ASN A 152 -0.10 -8.76 11.60
C ASN A 152 0.56 -10.11 11.27
N THR A 153 1.63 -10.15 10.48
CA THR A 153 2.10 -11.42 9.86
C THR A 153 3.58 -11.74 10.02
N ASP A 154 4.47 -10.72 10.03
CA ASP A 154 5.91 -10.93 10.16
C ASP A 154 6.30 -11.22 11.61
N SER A 155 7.09 -12.26 11.86
CA SER A 155 7.45 -12.72 13.21
C SER A 155 8.19 -11.66 14.03
N ILE A 156 8.99 -10.80 13.39
CA ILE A 156 9.74 -9.72 14.04
C ILE A 156 8.80 -8.54 14.33
N SER A 157 8.04 -8.09 13.33
CA SER A 157 7.13 -6.94 13.45
C SER A 157 6.02 -7.14 14.47
N ARG A 158 5.55 -8.39 14.63
CA ARG A 158 4.53 -8.76 15.64
C ARG A 158 4.95 -8.46 17.08
N GLN A 159 6.25 -8.39 17.39
CA GLN A 159 6.71 -8.01 18.72
C GLN A 159 6.39 -6.54 19.00
N SER A 160 6.69 -5.64 18.07
CA SER A 160 6.33 -4.22 18.19
C SER A 160 4.81 -4.02 18.10
N ALA A 161 4.11 -4.78 17.27
CA ALA A 161 2.65 -4.74 17.18
C ALA A 161 1.97 -5.12 18.48
N ALA A 162 2.43 -6.18 19.17
CA ALA A 162 1.91 -6.61 20.47
C ALA A 162 2.15 -5.58 21.59
N ALA A 163 3.22 -4.77 21.48
CA ALA A 163 3.52 -3.69 22.41
C ALA A 163 2.76 -2.39 22.09
N THR A 164 2.05 -2.33 20.95
CA THR A 164 1.31 -1.12 20.54
C THR A 164 -0.11 -1.16 21.09
N PRO A 165 -0.51 -0.16 21.90
CA PRO A 165 -1.87 -0.09 22.43
C PRO A 165 -2.89 0.24 21.34
N ASP A 166 -4.16 -0.07 21.59
CA ASP A 166 -5.27 0.26 20.69
C ASP A 166 -5.39 1.77 20.47
N GLY A 167 -5.74 2.16 19.27
CA GLY A 167 -5.96 3.53 18.84
C GLY A 167 -5.48 3.78 17.41
N ASP A 168 -5.70 5.00 16.94
CA ASP A 168 -5.28 5.43 15.62
C ASP A 168 -3.94 6.16 15.69
N VAL A 169 -3.03 5.86 14.75
CA VAL A 169 -1.81 6.63 14.50
C VAL A 169 -1.93 7.27 13.13
N SER A 170 -1.84 8.60 13.10
CA SER A 170 -1.81 9.36 11.86
C SER A 170 -0.38 9.51 11.36
N LEU A 171 -0.14 9.13 10.11
CA LEU A 171 1.08 9.39 9.37
C LEU A 171 0.73 10.32 8.22
N GLY A 172 1.32 11.52 8.15
CA GLY A 172 0.90 12.53 7.19
C GLY A 172 2.01 13.43 6.67
N ILE A 173 1.69 14.10 5.57
CA ILE A 173 2.44 15.21 4.99
C ILE A 173 1.56 16.44 5.17
N LYS A 174 2.08 17.44 5.86
CA LYS A 174 1.33 18.66 6.21
C LYS A 174 0.63 19.26 4.99
N ASP A 175 -0.62 19.64 5.18
CA ASP A 175 -1.48 20.28 4.17
C ASP A 175 -1.61 19.50 2.83
N THR A 176 -1.19 18.23 2.80
CA THR A 176 -1.17 17.41 1.56
C THR A 176 -2.02 16.16 1.70
N ALA A 177 -1.59 15.20 2.50
CA ALA A 177 -2.28 13.92 2.67
C ALA A 177 -1.91 13.25 3.99
N SER A 178 -2.78 12.36 4.46
CA SER A 178 -2.50 11.51 5.60
C SER A 178 -3.12 10.13 5.45
N VAL A 179 -2.53 9.16 6.15
CA VAL A 179 -3.04 7.81 6.33
C VAL A 179 -3.18 7.52 7.81
N THR A 180 -4.08 6.62 8.14
CA THR A 180 -4.29 6.17 9.52
C THR A 180 -3.89 4.71 9.65
N LEU A 181 -3.03 4.41 10.61
CA LEU A 181 -2.76 3.06 11.06
C LEU A 181 -3.64 2.83 12.30
N ARG A 182 -4.72 2.09 12.13
CA ARG A 182 -5.66 1.74 13.20
C ARG A 182 -5.22 0.46 13.89
N VAL A 183 -5.05 0.51 15.19
CA VAL A 183 -4.76 -0.64 16.04
C VAL A 183 -5.99 -0.97 16.86
N LYS A 184 -6.48 -2.21 16.76
CA LYS A 184 -7.59 -2.71 17.55
C LYS A 184 -7.33 -4.17 17.93
N ASN A 185 -7.28 -4.46 19.23
CA ASN A 185 -6.92 -5.77 19.74
C ASN A 185 -5.59 -6.28 19.13
N HIS A 186 -4.58 -5.43 19.09
CA HIS A 186 -3.25 -5.66 18.47
C HIS A 186 -3.29 -6.00 16.99
N HIS A 187 -4.42 -5.86 16.32
CA HIS A 187 -4.55 -6.00 14.86
C HIS A 187 -4.45 -4.63 14.18
N PHE A 188 -3.59 -4.53 13.17
CA PHE A 188 -3.35 -3.31 12.42
C PHE A 188 -4.15 -3.27 11.13
N THR A 189 -4.77 -2.13 10.86
CA THR A 189 -5.44 -1.84 9.59
C THR A 189 -4.96 -0.50 9.05
N ALA A 190 -4.59 -0.45 7.78
CA ALA A 190 -4.22 0.78 7.10
C ALA A 190 -5.47 1.41 6.46
N LEU A 191 -5.80 2.63 6.87
CA LEU A 191 -6.88 3.44 6.29
C LEU A 191 -6.25 4.58 5.48
N ARG A 192 -6.64 4.69 4.21
CA ARG A 192 -6.16 5.74 3.31
C ARG A 192 -6.97 7.03 3.46
N ALA A 193 -7.12 7.44 4.71
CA ALA A 193 -7.89 8.61 5.12
C ALA A 193 -7.34 9.13 6.46
N PRO A 194 -7.53 10.43 6.76
CA PRO A 194 -7.19 10.98 8.06
C PRO A 194 -8.05 10.38 9.18
N SER A 195 -7.50 10.27 10.39
CA SER A 195 -8.27 9.99 11.61
C SER A 195 -8.76 11.29 12.22
N GLU A 196 -10.01 11.30 12.68
CA GLU A 196 -10.59 12.46 13.39
C GLU A 196 -9.97 12.65 14.80
N ASN A 197 -9.52 11.57 15.43
CA ASN A 197 -8.97 11.59 16.78
C ASN A 197 -7.79 10.62 16.96
N PRO A 198 -6.63 10.90 16.33
CA PRO A 198 -5.47 10.04 16.45
C PRO A 198 -4.84 10.11 17.85
N ARG A 199 -4.48 8.95 18.40
CA ARG A 199 -3.73 8.87 19.67
C ARG A 199 -2.27 9.26 19.53
N ALA A 200 -1.73 9.11 18.32
CA ALA A 200 -0.38 9.54 17.97
C ALA A 200 -0.35 10.10 16.55
N VAL A 201 0.55 11.04 16.33
CA VAL A 201 0.73 11.71 15.04
C VAL A 201 2.20 11.74 14.69
N MET A 202 2.55 11.37 13.46
CA MET A 202 3.80 11.67 12.79
C MET A 202 3.48 12.45 11.51
N GLU A 203 3.93 13.70 11.45
CA GLU A 203 3.65 14.60 10.34
C GLU A 203 4.95 15.20 9.79
N PHE A 204 5.16 15.05 8.49
CA PHE A 204 6.30 15.62 7.77
C PHE A 204 5.94 17.04 7.29
N ALA A 205 6.90 17.96 7.35
CA ALA A 205 6.68 19.37 7.03
C ALA A 205 6.26 19.58 5.57
N ASP A 206 6.77 18.80 4.65
CA ASP A 206 6.46 18.88 3.23
C ASP A 206 6.71 17.55 2.51
N ILE A 207 6.38 17.52 1.21
CA ILE A 207 6.46 16.32 0.38
C ILE A 207 7.91 15.98 0.01
N ASP A 208 8.80 16.96 -0.08
CA ASP A 208 10.22 16.76 -0.41
C ASP A 208 10.94 16.04 0.74
N LEU A 209 10.65 16.45 1.97
CA LEU A 209 11.10 15.76 3.17
C LEU A 209 10.59 14.31 3.22
N ALA A 210 9.29 14.12 3.00
CA ALA A 210 8.69 12.78 3.00
C ALA A 210 9.34 11.87 1.95
N ALA A 211 9.54 12.36 0.73
CA ALA A 211 10.23 11.63 -0.33
C ALA A 211 11.68 11.26 0.05
N GLY A 212 12.42 12.20 0.64
CA GLY A 212 13.78 11.96 1.10
C GLY A 212 13.87 10.90 2.19
N LEU A 213 12.92 10.91 3.13
CA LEU A 213 12.81 9.92 4.21
C LEU A 213 12.44 8.53 3.67
N PHE A 214 11.44 8.45 2.78
CA PHE A 214 11.01 7.17 2.18
C PHE A 214 12.11 6.55 1.31
N ALA A 215 12.92 7.38 0.65
CA ALA A 215 14.08 6.93 -0.12
C ALA A 215 15.32 6.60 0.75
N GLY A 216 15.26 6.79 2.08
CA GLY A 216 16.39 6.60 2.98
C GLY A 216 17.55 7.59 2.79
N LYS A 217 17.30 8.71 2.08
CA LYS A 217 18.32 9.75 1.79
C LYS A 217 18.48 10.77 2.90
N VAL A 218 17.53 10.83 3.81
CA VAL A 218 17.46 11.80 4.91
C VAL A 218 17.40 11.06 6.24
N ALA A 219 18.19 11.50 7.22
CA ALA A 219 18.17 10.92 8.55
C ALA A 219 17.02 11.50 9.39
N THR A 220 16.06 10.66 9.78
CA THR A 220 14.87 11.06 10.55
C THR A 220 15.19 11.85 11.81
N VAL A 221 16.26 11.47 12.56
CA VAL A 221 16.66 12.15 13.79
C VAL A 221 17.07 13.60 13.53
N ASN A 222 17.79 13.87 12.45
CA ASN A 222 18.23 15.22 12.11
C ASN A 222 17.01 16.12 11.82
N GLU A 223 16.04 15.63 11.08
CA GLU A 223 14.84 16.38 10.71
C GLU A 223 13.88 16.58 11.89
N LEU A 224 13.86 15.61 12.80
CA LEU A 224 13.13 15.76 14.07
C LEU A 224 13.75 16.90 14.92
N CYS A 225 15.07 16.92 15.05
CA CYS A 225 15.79 17.99 15.78
C CYS A 225 15.61 19.37 15.13
N ARG A 226 15.42 19.43 13.80
CA ARG A 226 15.15 20.69 13.07
C ARG A 226 13.68 21.12 13.17
N GLY A 227 12.81 20.29 13.71
CA GLY A 227 11.36 20.56 13.79
C GLY A 227 10.61 20.30 12.48
N ASN A 228 11.24 19.67 11.48
CA ASN A 228 10.63 19.33 10.20
C ASN A 228 9.77 18.06 10.27
N ILE A 229 9.87 17.30 11.37
CA ILE A 229 8.97 16.19 11.68
C ILE A 229 8.27 16.51 12.99
N ARG A 230 6.95 16.58 12.97
CA ARG A 230 6.13 16.75 14.16
C ARG A 230 5.70 15.40 14.70
N LEU A 231 6.05 15.13 15.96
CA LEU A 231 5.53 14.01 16.72
C LEU A 231 4.60 14.52 17.80
N ALA A 232 3.43 13.90 17.96
CA ALA A 232 2.47 14.28 19.01
C ALA A 232 1.71 13.07 19.54
N GLY A 233 1.15 13.18 20.73
CA GLY A 233 0.39 12.12 21.39
C GLY A 233 1.26 11.03 21.99
N MET A 234 0.87 9.77 21.85
CA MET A 234 1.55 8.62 22.46
C MET A 234 2.78 8.20 21.65
N LEU A 235 3.95 8.72 22.03
CA LEU A 235 5.22 8.49 21.32
C LEU A 235 5.62 7.01 21.23
N SER A 236 5.24 6.17 22.20
CA SER A 236 5.50 4.73 22.14
C SER A 236 4.80 4.04 20.97
N MET A 237 3.64 4.54 20.52
CA MET A 237 2.99 4.02 19.32
C MET A 237 3.81 4.37 18.08
N VAL A 238 4.33 5.60 18.01
CA VAL A 238 5.19 6.03 16.90
C VAL A 238 6.47 5.20 16.85
N ASP A 239 7.14 4.98 17.98
CA ASP A 239 8.37 4.16 18.05
C ASP A 239 8.13 2.72 17.58
N ASN A 240 7.06 2.09 18.02
CA ASN A 240 6.70 0.75 17.58
C ASN A 240 6.41 0.69 16.07
N ILE A 241 5.72 1.70 15.52
CA ILE A 241 5.46 1.80 14.07
C ILE A 241 6.74 2.01 13.29
N ASN A 242 7.68 2.85 13.79
CA ASN A 242 8.96 3.05 13.14
C ASN A 242 9.77 1.76 13.02
N ARG A 243 9.77 0.92 14.06
CA ARG A 243 10.42 -0.41 14.01
C ARG A 243 9.80 -1.32 12.95
N ILE A 244 8.48 -1.25 12.76
CA ILE A 244 7.79 -2.00 11.71
C ILE A 244 8.08 -1.38 10.33
N LEU A 245 8.18 -0.05 10.24
CA LEU A 245 8.56 0.65 9.01
C LEU A 245 9.98 0.27 8.54
N ASP A 246 10.95 0.21 9.47
CA ASP A 246 12.31 -0.26 9.15
C ASP A 246 12.27 -1.68 8.57
N ARG A 247 11.39 -2.51 9.11
CA ARG A 247 11.19 -3.85 8.59
C ARG A 247 10.51 -3.85 7.22
N ALA A 248 9.55 -2.94 6.98
CA ALA A 248 8.88 -2.78 5.68
C ALA A 248 9.88 -2.38 4.58
N ALA A 249 10.88 -1.56 4.88
CA ALA A 249 11.94 -1.21 3.92
C ALA A 249 12.68 -2.45 3.40
N VAL A 250 12.91 -3.48 4.26
CA VAL A 250 13.55 -4.75 3.84
C VAL A 250 12.66 -5.59 2.91
N TYR A 251 11.34 -5.46 3.02
CA TYR A 251 10.38 -6.20 2.19
C TYR A 251 10.10 -5.51 0.84
N LEU A 252 10.31 -4.20 0.78
CA LEU A 252 10.02 -3.37 -0.40
C LEU A 252 11.28 -3.01 -1.22
N SER A 253 12.47 -3.37 -0.73
CA SER A 253 13.78 -3.17 -1.39
C SER A 253 13.99 -4.07 -2.61
#